data_285dd0944fdda3471eb6a497bb7d2ea6
#
_entry.id   285dd0944fdda3471eb6a497bb7d2ea6
#
_cell.length_a   1.000
_cell.length_b   1.000
_cell.length_c   1.000
_cell.angle_alpha   90.00
_cell.angle_beta   90.00
_cell.angle_gamma   90.00
#
_symmetry.space_group_name_H-M   'P 1'
#
loop_
_entity.id
_entity.type
_entity.pdbx_description
1 polymer ?
#
loop_
_entity_poly.entity_id
_entity_poly.type
_entity_poly.pdbx_seq_one_letter_code
_entity_poly.pdbx_strand_id
1 'polypeptide(L)'
;MFGIITVTGEDHTGIIAAVTTALAEQDVNIVDVSQTLMDKWFTMILRVEFNEKATPISTLQGYMDSVGKREGLVIRIQSEALFNAVNEI
;
A
#
# COMPACT_ATOMS: atom_id res chain seq x y z
N MET A 1 -6.54 11.35 7.09
CA MET A 1 -5.10 11.39 6.73
C MET A 1 -4.91 10.78 5.35
N PHE A 2 -4.05 11.37 4.57
CA PHE A 2 -3.62 10.79 3.30
C PHE A 2 -2.31 10.03 3.49
N GLY A 3 -2.21 8.89 2.84
CA GLY A 3 -1.01 8.06 2.88
C GLY A 3 -0.62 7.57 1.50
N ILE A 4 0.63 7.15 1.40
CA ILE A 4 1.17 6.53 0.19
C ILE A 4 1.58 5.10 0.54
N ILE A 5 1.07 4.15 -0.21
CA ILE A 5 1.39 2.74 -0.06
C ILE A 5 2.17 2.30 -1.28
N THR A 6 3.31 1.65 -1.04
CA THR A 6 4.10 1.04 -2.11
C THR A 6 4.07 -0.47 -1.94
N VAL A 7 3.83 -1.18 -3.05
CA VAL A 7 3.77 -2.64 -3.11
C VAL A 7 4.76 -3.10 -4.17
N THR A 8 5.70 -3.94 -3.78
CA THR A 8 6.69 -4.49 -4.71
C THR A 8 6.85 -5.98 -4.49
N GLY A 9 7.08 -6.71 -5.58
CA GLY A 9 7.33 -8.14 -5.50
C GLY A 9 7.27 -8.79 -6.87
N GLU A 10 7.40 -10.11 -6.88
CA GLU A 10 7.27 -10.87 -8.11
C GLU A 10 5.79 -10.97 -8.49
N ASP A 11 5.49 -10.72 -9.77
CA ASP A 11 4.12 -10.70 -10.26
C ASP A 11 3.46 -12.08 -10.18
N HIS A 12 2.21 -12.09 -9.73
CA HIS A 12 1.38 -13.29 -9.72
C HIS A 12 -0.10 -12.90 -9.73
N THR A 13 -0.96 -13.87 -10.03
CA THR A 13 -2.40 -13.66 -10.08
C THR A 13 -2.94 -13.29 -8.71
N GLY A 14 -3.79 -12.27 -8.66
CA GLY A 14 -4.51 -11.90 -7.45
C GLY A 14 -3.85 -10.87 -6.57
N ILE A 15 -2.70 -10.30 -6.96
CA ILE A 15 -2.02 -9.27 -6.15
C ILE A 15 -2.94 -8.08 -5.87
N ILE A 16 -3.52 -7.51 -6.92
CA ILE A 16 -4.37 -6.31 -6.78
C ILE A 16 -5.56 -6.63 -5.90
N ALA A 17 -6.20 -7.77 -6.12
CA ALA A 17 -7.35 -8.19 -5.32
C ALA A 17 -6.98 -8.35 -3.84
N ALA A 18 -5.85 -8.98 -3.55
CA ALA A 18 -5.40 -9.19 -2.17
C ALA A 18 -5.14 -7.87 -1.46
N VAL A 19 -4.43 -6.95 -2.11
CA VAL A 19 -4.09 -5.64 -1.54
C VAL A 19 -5.33 -4.79 -1.35
N THR A 20 -6.18 -4.67 -2.36
CA THR A 20 -7.36 -3.80 -2.29
C THR A 20 -8.41 -4.33 -1.32
N THR A 21 -8.61 -5.64 -1.26
CA THR A 21 -9.52 -6.26 -0.29
C THR A 21 -9.05 -6.00 1.14
N ALA A 22 -7.75 -6.17 1.40
CA ALA A 22 -7.17 -5.92 2.72
C ALA A 22 -7.36 -4.46 3.14
N LEU A 23 -7.14 -3.51 2.23
CA LEU A 23 -7.33 -2.09 2.51
C LEU A 23 -8.81 -1.79 2.79
N ALA A 24 -9.73 -2.36 2.04
CA ALA A 24 -11.16 -2.18 2.26
C ALA A 24 -11.60 -2.71 3.63
N GLU A 25 -11.04 -3.83 4.07
CA GLU A 25 -11.32 -4.40 5.39
C GLU A 25 -10.88 -3.48 6.53
N GLN A 26 -9.91 -2.62 6.28
CA GLN A 26 -9.41 -1.65 7.26
C GLN A 26 -10.01 -0.25 7.06
N ASP A 27 -11.08 -0.14 6.28
CA ASP A 27 -11.76 1.12 5.98
C ASP A 27 -10.85 2.16 5.34
N VAL A 28 -9.91 1.71 4.52
CA VAL A 28 -9.00 2.57 3.77
C VAL A 28 -9.59 2.83 2.40
N ASN A 29 -9.75 4.10 2.04
CA ASN A 29 -10.25 4.51 0.73
C ASN A 29 -9.08 4.72 -0.23
N ILE A 30 -9.11 4.06 -1.38
CA ILE A 30 -8.10 4.22 -2.42
C ILE A 30 -8.49 5.42 -3.29
N VAL A 31 -7.63 6.43 -3.31
CA VAL A 31 -7.88 7.67 -4.06
C VAL A 31 -7.27 7.58 -5.45
N ASP A 32 -6.09 6.98 -5.56
CA ASP A 32 -5.39 6.87 -6.84
C ASP A 32 -4.46 5.65 -6.82
N VAL A 33 -4.21 5.07 -7.98
CA VAL A 33 -3.37 3.89 -8.15
C VAL A 33 -2.53 4.04 -9.39
N SER A 34 -1.24 3.72 -9.28
CA SER A 34 -0.34 3.59 -10.41
C SER A 34 0.39 2.27 -10.28
N GLN A 35 0.49 1.51 -11.37
CA GLN A 35 1.17 0.22 -11.34
C GLN A 35 2.07 0.08 -12.56
N THR A 36 3.15 -0.67 -12.37
CA THR A 36 4.14 -0.95 -13.42
C THR A 36 4.57 -2.40 -13.30
N LEU A 37 4.68 -3.06 -14.44
CA LEU A 37 5.24 -4.40 -14.53
C LEU A 37 6.53 -4.30 -15.35
N MET A 38 7.65 -4.67 -14.74
CA MET A 38 8.94 -4.71 -15.40
C MET A 38 9.45 -6.14 -15.35
N ASP A 39 9.42 -6.83 -16.49
CA ASP A 39 9.73 -8.25 -16.57
C ASP A 39 8.80 -9.02 -15.62
N LYS A 40 9.33 -9.69 -14.61
CA LYS A 40 8.52 -10.41 -13.62
C LYS A 40 8.23 -9.59 -12.35
N TRP A 41 8.73 -8.37 -12.27
CA TRP A 41 8.60 -7.54 -11.07
C TRP A 41 7.41 -6.59 -11.19
N PHE A 42 6.57 -6.64 -10.16
CA PHE A 42 5.38 -5.80 -10.03
C PHE A 42 5.67 -4.68 -9.04
N THR A 43 5.26 -3.47 -9.40
CA THR A 43 5.33 -2.30 -8.49
C THR A 43 3.99 -1.57 -8.56
N MET A 44 3.43 -1.26 -7.40
CA MET A 44 2.19 -0.51 -7.32
C MET A 44 2.34 0.58 -6.27
N ILE A 45 1.87 1.78 -6.60
CA ILE A 45 1.83 2.91 -5.68
C ILE A 45 0.37 3.33 -5.55
N LEU A 46 -0.12 3.41 -4.31
CA LEU A 46 -1.49 3.82 -4.03
C LEU A 46 -1.49 5.06 -3.15
N ARG A 47 -2.31 6.04 -3.54
CA ARG A 47 -2.64 7.15 -2.65
C ARG A 47 -3.95 6.80 -1.97
N VAL A 48 -3.94 6.83 -0.64
CA VAL A 48 -5.08 6.38 0.16
C VAL A 48 -5.48 7.44 1.17
N GLU A 49 -6.72 7.34 1.61
CA GLU A 49 -7.26 8.17 2.68
C GLU A 49 -7.85 7.27 3.76
N PHE A 50 -7.53 7.55 5.03
CA PHE A 50 -8.03 6.78 6.15
C PHE A 50 -8.09 7.65 7.41
N ASN A 51 -8.88 7.18 8.40
CA ASN A 51 -8.99 7.84 9.68
C ASN A 51 -7.90 7.31 10.62
N GLU A 52 -6.86 8.10 10.84
CA GLU A 52 -5.73 7.69 11.67
C GLU A 52 -6.12 7.43 13.14
N LYS A 53 -7.17 8.07 13.62
CA LYS A 53 -7.67 7.85 14.99
C LYS A 53 -8.28 6.46 15.12
N ALA A 54 -9.00 6.00 14.10
CA ALA A 54 -9.61 4.67 14.09
C ALA A 54 -8.59 3.59 13.70
N THR A 55 -7.69 3.89 12.74
CA THR A 55 -6.69 2.95 12.25
C THR A 55 -5.34 3.68 12.16
N PRO A 56 -4.55 3.67 13.25
CA PRO A 56 -3.23 4.29 13.22
C PRO A 56 -2.35 3.69 12.11
N ILE A 57 -1.47 4.51 11.56
CA ILE A 57 -0.61 4.08 10.45
C ILE A 57 0.25 2.87 10.81
N SER A 58 0.71 2.78 12.05
CA SER A 58 1.49 1.63 12.52
C SER A 58 0.66 0.34 12.54
N THR A 59 -0.61 0.43 12.91
CA THR A 59 -1.54 -0.70 12.89
C THR A 59 -1.80 -1.15 11.46
N LEU A 60 -2.02 -0.19 10.57
CA LEU A 60 -2.23 -0.48 9.15
C LEU A 60 -0.98 -1.11 8.52
N GLN A 61 0.20 -0.61 8.87
CA GLN A 61 1.47 -1.21 8.41
C GLN A 61 1.57 -2.67 8.85
N GLY A 62 1.27 -2.96 10.10
CA GLY A 62 1.31 -4.33 10.63
C GLY A 62 0.34 -5.26 9.89
N TYR A 63 -0.87 -4.78 9.63
CA TYR A 63 -1.86 -5.55 8.88
C TYR A 63 -1.39 -5.84 7.46
N MET A 64 -0.85 -4.82 6.77
CA MET A 64 -0.37 -4.98 5.41
C MET A 64 0.92 -5.80 5.34
N ASP A 65 1.74 -5.81 6.39
CA ASP A 65 2.90 -6.71 6.48
C ASP A 65 2.45 -8.19 6.45
N SER A 66 1.34 -8.50 7.11
CA SER A 66 0.77 -9.86 7.09
C SER A 66 0.32 -10.25 5.68
N VAL A 67 -0.30 -9.30 4.97
CA VAL A 67 -0.70 -9.51 3.57
C VAL A 67 0.55 -9.73 2.71
N GLY A 68 1.58 -8.93 2.92
CA GLY A 68 2.84 -9.06 2.19
C GLY A 68 3.49 -10.43 2.37
N LYS A 69 3.53 -10.92 3.61
CA LYS A 69 4.08 -12.24 3.89
C LYS A 69 3.30 -13.35 3.19
N ARG A 70 1.97 -13.24 3.20
CA ARG A 70 1.10 -14.23 2.56
C ARG A 70 1.26 -14.24 1.04
N GLU A 71 1.43 -13.05 0.43
CA GLU A 71 1.45 -12.88 -1.02
C GLU A 71 2.87 -12.79 -1.60
N GLY A 72 3.91 -12.81 -0.77
CA GLY A 72 5.27 -12.66 -1.24
C GLY A 72 5.60 -11.24 -1.70
N LEU A 73 5.05 -10.25 -1.03
CA LEU A 73 5.19 -8.83 -1.39
C LEU A 73 5.83 -8.04 -0.26
N VAL A 74 6.49 -6.95 -0.60
CA VAL A 74 6.93 -5.93 0.35
C VAL A 74 5.96 -4.75 0.24
N ILE A 75 5.27 -4.46 1.32
CA ILE A 75 4.26 -3.40 1.37
C ILE A 75 4.70 -2.38 2.41
N ARG A 76 4.81 -1.11 1.99
CA ARG A 76 5.22 0.00 2.86
C ARG A 76 4.17 1.09 2.84
N ILE A 77 3.91 1.67 4.01
CA ILE A 77 2.96 2.78 4.15
C ILE A 77 3.70 3.95 4.76
N GLN A 78 3.52 5.13 4.16
CA GLN A 78 4.04 6.39 4.70
C GLN A 78 2.92 7.42 4.67
N SER A 79 2.97 8.40 5.58
CA SER A 79 2.11 9.56 5.45
C SER A 79 2.47 10.28 4.15
N GLU A 80 1.47 10.89 3.49
CA GLU A 80 1.73 11.64 2.26
C GLU A 80 2.73 12.77 2.50
N ALA A 81 2.65 13.44 3.66
CA ALA A 81 3.58 14.50 4.01
C ALA A 81 5.02 14.00 4.09
N LEU A 82 5.25 12.84 4.71
CA LEU A 82 6.58 12.25 4.80
C LEU A 82 7.08 11.81 3.42
N PHE A 83 6.22 11.18 2.63
CA PHE A 83 6.58 10.73 1.29
C PHE A 83 7.00 11.91 0.41
N ASN A 84 6.23 13.01 0.44
CA ASN A 84 6.54 14.20 -0.33
C ASN A 84 7.86 14.84 0.13
N ALA A 85 8.10 14.89 1.43
CA ALA A 85 9.34 15.49 1.97
C ALA A 85 10.58 14.70 1.52
N VAL A 86 10.49 13.36 1.50
CA VAL A 86 11.60 12.49 1.08
C VAL A 86 11.83 12.53 -0.43
N ASN A 87 10.77 12.69 -1.22
CA ASN A 87 10.83 12.61 -2.68
C ASN A 87 10.78 13.99 -3.36
N GLU A 88 10.81 15.05 -2.60
CA GLU A 88 10.87 16.41 -3.15
C GLU A 88 12.27 16.68 -3.69
N ILE A 89 12.33 17.23 -4.88
CA ILE A 89 13.59 17.56 -5.55
C ILE A 89 13.81 19.09 -5.55
#